data_70d7bc46f671291ce59b2db6de13dbbb
#
_entry.id   70d7bc46f671291ce59b2db6de13dbbb
#
_cell.length_a   1.000
_cell.length_b   1.000
_cell.length_c   1.000
_cell.angle_alpha   90.00
_cell.angle_beta   90.00
_cell.angle_gamma   90.00
#
_symmetry.space_group_name_H-M   'P 1'
#
loop_
_entity.id
_entity.type
_entity.pdbx_description
1 polymer ?
#
loop_
_entity_poly.entity_id
_entity_poly.type
_entity_poly.pdbx_seq_one_letter_code
_entity_poly.pdbx_strand_id
1 'polypeptide(L)'
;HAMHENATELRAMGIAAEDINNSVTALNATFTDFSMLSTTTAKRVTDTTAVLSKLGMSADDSAKGFQTLTKGFAQTPDAAADTMVAMDALARDLGVSTSKIGADFAAAAGHLQKLSGPEAIQSFKQLSVISKATGIEVSRLLAITERFDTFEGAATQAGKLNAALGGNF
;
A
#
# COMPACT_ATOMS: atom_id res chain seq x y z
N HIS A 1 25.93 -20.70 6.64
CA HIS A 1 26.25 -20.17 5.30
C HIS A 1 25.24 -19.10 4.89
N ALA A 2 23.94 -19.37 4.88
CA ALA A 2 22.89 -18.43 4.44
C ALA A 2 22.83 -17.07 5.20
N MET A 3 23.22 -17.04 6.47
CA MET A 3 23.24 -15.78 7.26
C MET A 3 24.37 -14.85 6.84
N HIS A 4 25.51 -15.37 6.42
CA HIS A 4 26.65 -14.55 5.96
C HIS A 4 26.45 -14.00 4.55
N GLU A 5 25.87 -14.77 3.65
CA GLU A 5 25.56 -14.33 2.27
C GLU A 5 24.57 -13.17 2.30
N ASN A 6 23.51 -13.27 3.08
CA ASN A 6 22.46 -12.26 3.17
C ASN A 6 22.96 -10.95 3.83
N ALA A 7 23.84 -11.02 4.83
CA ALA A 7 24.45 -9.84 5.42
C ALA A 7 25.40 -9.12 4.43
N THR A 8 26.03 -9.88 3.55
CA THR A 8 26.91 -9.32 2.50
C THR A 8 26.08 -8.63 1.41
N GLU A 9 24.95 -9.22 1.00
CA GLU A 9 24.02 -8.62 0.03
C GLU A 9 23.40 -7.33 0.56
N LEU A 10 22.94 -7.31 1.80
CA LEU A 10 22.39 -6.11 2.44
C LEU A 10 23.42 -4.98 2.54
N ARG A 11 24.68 -5.34 2.88
CA ARG A 11 25.79 -4.38 2.90
C ARG A 11 26.13 -3.86 1.50
N ALA A 12 26.07 -4.70 0.48
CA ALA A 12 26.28 -4.29 -0.93
C ALA A 12 25.19 -3.31 -1.38
N MET A 13 23.97 -3.39 -0.83
CA MET A 13 22.90 -2.40 -1.03
C MET A 13 23.02 -1.17 -0.12
N GLY A 14 24.10 -1.02 0.64
CA GLY A 14 24.33 0.11 1.55
C GLY A 14 23.50 0.07 2.84
N ILE A 15 22.96 -1.11 3.21
CA ILE A 15 22.19 -1.28 4.44
C ILE A 15 23.15 -1.54 5.58
N ALA A 16 23.18 -0.62 6.56
CA ALA A 16 23.98 -0.73 7.76
C ALA A 16 23.23 -1.45 8.90
N ALA A 17 23.95 -1.86 9.94
CA ALA A 17 23.33 -2.45 11.13
C ALA A 17 22.32 -1.49 11.80
N GLU A 18 22.54 -0.19 11.70
CA GLU A 18 21.63 0.85 12.20
C GLU A 18 20.29 0.82 11.45
N ASP A 19 20.29 0.65 10.13
CA ASP A 19 19.07 0.55 9.33
C ASP A 19 18.23 -0.66 9.74
N ILE A 20 18.88 -1.78 10.01
CA ILE A 20 18.24 -3.00 10.53
C ILE A 20 17.62 -2.75 11.91
N ASN A 21 18.39 -2.13 12.84
CA ASN A 21 17.90 -1.82 14.17
C ASN A 21 16.70 -0.85 14.14
N ASN A 22 16.75 0.18 13.31
CA ASN A 22 15.65 1.11 13.12
C ASN A 22 14.41 0.40 12.56
N SER A 23 14.60 -0.51 11.60
CA SER A 23 13.52 -1.33 11.04
C SER A 23 12.89 -2.23 12.10
N VAL A 24 13.68 -2.94 12.90
CA VAL A 24 13.18 -3.78 14.00
C VAL A 24 12.41 -2.94 15.03
N THR A 25 12.92 -1.77 15.37
CA THR A 25 12.27 -0.85 16.33
C THR A 25 10.91 -0.40 15.81
N ALA A 26 10.83 0.06 14.57
CA ALA A 26 9.58 0.51 13.94
C ALA A 26 8.56 -0.64 13.81
N LEU A 27 9.01 -1.83 13.40
CA LEU A 27 8.18 -3.01 13.28
C LEU A 27 7.60 -3.45 14.64
N ASN A 28 8.43 -3.50 15.70
CA ASN A 28 7.95 -3.82 17.04
C ASN A 28 6.96 -2.79 17.59
N ALA A 29 7.12 -1.52 17.24
CA ALA A 29 6.22 -0.45 17.70
C ALA A 29 4.86 -0.46 16.98
N THR A 30 4.81 -0.85 15.72
CA THR A 30 3.64 -0.63 14.86
C THR A 30 3.02 -1.93 14.34
N PHE A 31 3.82 -2.93 13.98
CA PHE A 31 3.32 -4.20 13.44
C PHE A 31 3.04 -5.19 14.57
N THR A 32 1.78 -5.28 15.01
CA THR A 32 1.36 -6.02 16.20
C THR A 32 1.77 -7.49 16.23
N ASP A 33 1.83 -8.16 15.07
CA ASP A 33 2.18 -9.58 15.01
C ASP A 33 3.69 -9.82 14.86
N PHE A 34 4.50 -8.77 14.78
CA PHE A 34 5.93 -8.90 14.47
C PHE A 34 6.67 -9.83 15.44
N SER A 35 6.38 -9.71 16.73
CA SER A 35 7.01 -10.55 17.78
C SER A 35 6.58 -12.04 17.74
N MET A 36 5.51 -12.36 17.03
CA MET A 36 4.97 -13.72 16.87
C MET A 36 5.43 -14.40 15.58
N LEU A 37 6.16 -13.67 14.72
CA LEU A 37 6.63 -14.22 13.45
C LEU A 37 7.72 -15.27 13.66
N SER A 38 7.79 -16.22 12.74
CA SER A 38 8.97 -17.10 12.64
C SER A 38 10.23 -16.28 12.39
N THR A 39 11.38 -16.77 12.81
CA THR A 39 12.67 -16.08 12.58
C THR A 39 12.90 -15.74 11.11
N THR A 40 12.53 -16.65 10.20
CA THR A 40 12.67 -16.44 8.76
C THR A 40 11.77 -15.32 8.25
N THR A 41 10.50 -15.33 8.63
CA THR A 41 9.53 -14.31 8.24
C THR A 41 9.86 -12.95 8.85
N ALA A 42 10.21 -12.92 10.16
CA ALA A 42 10.64 -11.69 10.83
C ALA A 42 11.85 -11.07 10.14
N LYS A 43 12.85 -11.91 9.76
CA LYS A 43 14.00 -11.46 9.00
C LYS A 43 13.59 -10.85 7.65
N ARG A 44 12.75 -11.53 6.88
CA ARG A 44 12.27 -11.04 5.56
C ARG A 44 11.58 -9.69 5.69
N VAL A 45 10.67 -9.54 6.65
CA VAL A 45 9.95 -8.29 6.92
C VAL A 45 10.93 -7.17 7.32
N THR A 46 11.91 -7.46 8.16
CA THR A 46 12.95 -6.51 8.57
C THR A 46 13.83 -6.09 7.40
N ASP A 47 14.33 -7.04 6.61
CA ASP A 47 15.17 -6.77 5.45
C ASP A 47 14.39 -5.92 4.41
N THR A 48 13.12 -6.26 4.15
CA THR A 48 12.26 -5.47 3.26
C THR A 48 12.10 -4.05 3.77
N THR A 49 11.84 -3.86 5.07
CA THR A 49 11.72 -2.53 5.68
C THR A 49 13.01 -1.72 5.53
N ALA A 50 14.16 -2.33 5.77
CA ALA A 50 15.47 -1.68 5.65
C ALA A 50 15.78 -1.28 4.20
N VAL A 51 15.48 -2.15 3.23
CA VAL A 51 15.62 -1.84 1.79
C VAL A 51 14.72 -0.68 1.40
N LEU A 52 13.44 -0.71 1.77
CA LEU A 52 12.49 0.37 1.46
C LEU A 52 12.91 1.70 2.10
N SER A 53 13.53 1.65 3.28
CA SER A 53 14.07 2.85 3.93
C SER A 53 15.17 3.51 3.09
N LYS A 54 16.05 2.73 2.47
CA LYS A 54 17.05 3.25 1.51
C LYS A 54 16.42 3.80 0.22
N LEU A 55 15.26 3.31 -0.15
CA LEU A 55 14.51 3.77 -1.33
C LEU A 55 13.56 4.95 -1.01
N GLY A 56 13.60 5.47 0.21
CA GLY A 56 12.93 6.69 0.62
C GLY A 56 11.58 6.50 1.35
N MET A 57 11.17 5.26 1.64
CA MET A 57 10.02 5.00 2.53
C MET A 57 10.55 4.80 3.94
N SER A 58 10.11 5.60 4.91
CA SER A 58 10.59 5.46 6.29
C SER A 58 10.29 4.07 6.87
N ALA A 59 11.07 3.63 7.87
CA ALA A 59 10.83 2.37 8.57
C ALA A 59 9.43 2.36 9.24
N ASP A 60 8.98 3.50 9.78
CA ASP A 60 7.65 3.64 10.37
C ASP A 60 6.53 3.48 9.34
N ASP A 61 6.67 4.09 8.16
CA ASP A 61 5.67 3.96 7.09
C ASP A 61 5.64 2.54 6.53
N SER A 62 6.80 1.90 6.41
CA SER A 62 6.89 0.48 6.04
C SER A 62 6.19 -0.41 7.08
N ALA A 63 6.41 -0.18 8.38
CA ALA A 63 5.76 -0.93 9.46
C ALA A 63 4.23 -0.74 9.45
N LYS A 64 3.74 0.49 9.21
CA LYS A 64 2.31 0.76 8.98
C LYS A 64 1.78 0.05 7.74
N GLY A 65 2.56 -0.01 6.67
CA GLY A 65 2.24 -0.77 5.46
C GLY A 65 2.04 -2.25 5.76
N PHE A 66 2.96 -2.89 6.48
CA PHE A 66 2.82 -4.27 6.93
C PHE A 66 1.59 -4.48 7.79
N GLN A 67 1.35 -3.63 8.78
CA GLN A 67 0.16 -3.68 9.61
C GLN A 67 -1.13 -3.60 8.78
N THR A 68 -1.19 -2.67 7.84
CA THR A 68 -2.35 -2.47 6.96
C THR A 68 -2.58 -3.68 6.05
N LEU A 69 -1.53 -4.20 5.41
CA LEU A 69 -1.63 -5.35 4.51
C LEU A 69 -2.03 -6.62 5.25
N THR A 70 -1.49 -6.86 6.44
CA THR A 70 -1.80 -8.07 7.22
C THR A 70 -3.17 -8.00 7.90
N LYS A 71 -3.50 -6.88 8.54
CA LYS A 71 -4.77 -6.74 9.29
C LYS A 71 -5.93 -6.25 8.42
N GLY A 72 -5.67 -5.34 7.49
CA GLY A 72 -6.70 -4.75 6.62
C GLY A 72 -7.02 -5.61 5.41
N PHE A 73 -6.02 -6.28 4.84
CA PHE A 73 -6.18 -7.08 3.61
C PHE A 73 -5.93 -8.58 3.82
N ALA A 74 -5.81 -9.03 5.06
CA ALA A 74 -5.61 -10.42 5.46
C ALA A 74 -4.44 -11.12 4.72
N GLN A 75 -3.41 -10.37 4.32
CA GLN A 75 -2.23 -10.94 3.70
C GLN A 75 -1.34 -11.61 4.77
N THR A 76 -0.68 -12.70 4.39
CA THR A 76 0.41 -13.22 5.20
C THR A 76 1.56 -12.20 5.23
N PRO A 77 2.41 -12.17 6.28
CA PRO A 77 3.54 -11.24 6.34
C PRO A 77 4.50 -11.36 5.15
N ASP A 78 4.68 -12.57 4.62
CA ASP A 78 5.49 -12.80 3.42
C ASP A 78 4.84 -12.21 2.16
N ALA A 79 3.52 -12.39 1.97
CA ALA A 79 2.78 -11.77 0.88
C ALA A 79 2.76 -10.23 1.01
N ALA A 80 2.69 -9.72 2.22
CA ALA A 80 2.78 -8.29 2.49
C ALA A 80 4.16 -7.73 2.09
N ALA A 81 5.25 -8.48 2.36
CA ALA A 81 6.59 -8.10 1.91
C ALA A 81 6.66 -8.01 0.37
N ASP A 82 6.10 -9.01 -0.34
CA ASP A 82 6.03 -8.98 -1.82
C ASP A 82 5.21 -7.78 -2.32
N THR A 83 4.10 -7.47 -1.67
CA THR A 83 3.26 -6.32 -2.02
C THR A 83 4.02 -5.00 -1.81
N MET A 84 4.76 -4.85 -0.72
CA MET A 84 5.57 -3.66 -0.44
C MET A 84 6.67 -3.47 -1.50
N VAL A 85 7.35 -4.53 -1.90
CA VAL A 85 8.34 -4.51 -3.00
C VAL A 85 7.66 -4.14 -4.33
N ALA A 86 6.48 -4.68 -4.61
CA ALA A 86 5.72 -4.35 -5.82
C ALA A 86 5.26 -2.88 -5.84
N MET A 87 4.98 -2.27 -4.69
CA MET A 87 4.69 -0.84 -4.59
C MET A 87 5.91 0.03 -4.90
N ASP A 88 7.11 -0.37 -4.46
CA ASP A 88 8.34 0.30 -4.83
C ASP A 88 8.61 0.20 -6.34
N ALA A 89 8.40 -0.96 -6.94
CA ALA A 89 8.51 -1.13 -8.40
C ALA A 89 7.52 -0.20 -9.13
N LEU A 90 6.27 -0.14 -8.67
CA LEU A 90 5.26 0.77 -9.22
C LEU A 90 5.69 2.24 -9.10
N ALA A 91 6.28 2.64 -7.98
CA ALA A 91 6.78 3.99 -7.78
C ALA A 91 7.85 4.35 -8.83
N ARG A 92 8.79 3.44 -9.06
CA ARG A 92 9.84 3.60 -10.08
C ARG A 92 9.26 3.67 -11.49
N ASP A 93 8.33 2.81 -11.83
CA ASP A 93 7.67 2.78 -13.15
C ASP A 93 6.90 4.09 -13.43
N LEU A 94 6.27 4.65 -12.40
CA LEU A 94 5.53 5.91 -12.50
C LEU A 94 6.44 7.16 -12.35
N GLY A 95 7.72 7.00 -12.00
CA GLY A 95 8.63 8.11 -11.74
C GLY A 95 8.19 8.98 -10.56
N VAL A 96 7.67 8.35 -9.50
CA VAL A 96 7.31 8.99 -8.23
C VAL A 96 8.11 8.36 -7.09
N SER A 97 8.12 8.99 -5.91
CA SER A 97 8.83 8.42 -4.76
C SER A 97 8.07 7.22 -4.18
N THR A 98 8.80 6.25 -3.64
CA THR A 98 8.24 5.10 -2.91
C THR A 98 7.41 5.57 -1.71
N SER A 99 7.85 6.62 -1.02
CA SER A 99 7.11 7.26 0.08
C SER A 99 5.76 7.78 -0.39
N LYS A 100 5.66 8.40 -1.58
CA LYS A 100 4.38 8.86 -2.13
C LYS A 100 3.43 7.70 -2.39
N ILE A 101 3.89 6.64 -3.01
CA ILE A 101 3.04 5.44 -3.25
C ILE A 101 2.57 4.84 -1.93
N GLY A 102 3.44 4.76 -0.91
CA GLY A 102 3.08 4.29 0.43
C GLY A 102 2.02 5.17 1.10
N ALA A 103 2.17 6.49 1.03
CA ALA A 103 1.20 7.44 1.56
C ALA A 103 -0.15 7.37 0.81
N ASP A 104 -0.14 7.28 -0.51
CA ASP A 104 -1.33 7.15 -1.34
C ASP A 104 -2.06 5.83 -1.02
N PHE A 105 -1.32 4.72 -0.83
CA PHE A 105 -1.90 3.44 -0.41
C PHE A 105 -2.53 3.52 0.98
N ALA A 106 -1.84 4.11 1.95
CA ALA A 106 -2.37 4.28 3.29
C ALA A 106 -3.66 5.11 3.30
N ALA A 107 -3.72 6.19 2.51
CA ALA A 107 -4.90 7.02 2.35
C ALA A 107 -6.06 6.27 1.65
N ALA A 108 -5.74 5.37 0.72
CA ALA A 108 -6.71 4.57 -0.02
C ALA A 108 -7.21 3.33 0.74
N ALA A 109 -6.45 2.85 1.75
CA ALA A 109 -6.65 1.55 2.37
C ALA A 109 -8.07 1.33 2.89
N GLY A 110 -8.69 2.33 3.53
CA GLY A 110 -10.04 2.22 4.06
C GLY A 110 -11.11 1.97 2.99
N HIS A 111 -10.92 2.50 1.79
CA HIS A 111 -11.81 2.30 0.65
C HIS A 111 -11.55 0.94 -0.02
N LEU A 112 -10.27 0.57 -0.14
CA LEU A 112 -9.84 -0.65 -0.80
C LEU A 112 -10.14 -1.91 0.03
N GLN A 113 -10.30 -1.82 1.35
CA GLN A 113 -10.67 -2.94 2.23
C GLN A 113 -12.02 -3.58 1.92
N LYS A 114 -12.87 -2.92 1.15
CA LYS A 114 -14.13 -3.48 0.64
C LYS A 114 -13.93 -4.51 -0.48
N LEU A 115 -12.74 -4.53 -1.07
CA LEU A 115 -12.34 -5.44 -2.14
C LEU A 115 -11.56 -6.63 -1.55
N SER A 116 -11.46 -7.72 -2.29
CA SER A 116 -10.52 -8.79 -1.93
C SER A 116 -9.07 -8.29 -1.98
N GLY A 117 -8.16 -8.90 -1.21
CA GLY A 117 -6.76 -8.46 -1.14
C GLY A 117 -6.09 -8.28 -2.50
N PRO A 118 -6.15 -9.27 -3.44
CA PRO A 118 -5.60 -9.13 -4.79
C PRO A 118 -6.27 -8.03 -5.62
N GLU A 119 -7.60 -7.92 -5.56
CA GLU A 119 -8.36 -6.90 -6.29
C GLU A 119 -8.06 -5.49 -5.77
N ALA A 120 -7.91 -5.34 -4.45
CA ALA A 120 -7.53 -4.09 -3.82
C ALA A 120 -6.19 -3.57 -4.34
N ILE A 121 -5.18 -4.44 -4.40
CA ILE A 121 -3.84 -4.09 -4.90
C ILE A 121 -3.88 -3.75 -6.38
N GLN A 122 -4.63 -4.49 -7.20
CA GLN A 122 -4.79 -4.20 -8.61
C GLN A 122 -5.50 -2.87 -8.84
N SER A 123 -6.58 -2.60 -8.11
CA SER A 123 -7.31 -1.33 -8.17
C SER A 123 -6.42 -0.16 -7.75
N PHE A 124 -5.63 -0.32 -6.69
CA PHE A 124 -4.67 0.70 -6.28
C PHE A 124 -3.64 1.01 -7.38
N LYS A 125 -3.07 -0.01 -8.03
CA LYS A 125 -2.14 0.19 -9.15
C LYS A 125 -2.77 0.99 -10.29
N GLN A 126 -4.00 0.65 -10.69
CA GLN A 126 -4.73 1.38 -11.73
C GLN A 126 -4.99 2.83 -11.34
N LEU A 127 -5.43 3.08 -10.10
CA LEU A 127 -5.66 4.43 -9.59
C LEU A 127 -4.37 5.26 -9.55
N SER A 128 -3.25 4.63 -9.19
CA SER A 128 -1.94 5.29 -9.18
C SER A 128 -1.50 5.71 -10.59
N VAL A 129 -1.74 4.87 -11.61
CA VAL A 129 -1.48 5.20 -13.02
C VAL A 129 -2.36 6.37 -13.47
N ILE A 130 -3.65 6.34 -13.17
CA ILE A 130 -4.59 7.43 -13.50
C ILE A 130 -4.20 8.72 -12.77
N SER A 131 -3.83 8.63 -11.49
CA SER A 131 -3.36 9.76 -10.69
C SER A 131 -2.13 10.41 -11.33
N LYS A 132 -1.17 9.61 -11.77
CA LYS A 132 0.02 10.12 -12.47
C LYS A 132 -0.33 10.79 -13.80
N ALA A 133 -1.22 10.20 -14.58
CA ALA A 133 -1.61 10.71 -15.89
C ALA A 133 -2.44 12.00 -15.81
N THR A 134 -3.28 12.14 -14.79
CA THR A 134 -4.23 13.25 -14.63
C THR A 134 -3.78 14.34 -13.67
N GLY A 135 -2.81 14.05 -12.80
CA GLY A 135 -2.43 14.92 -11.67
C GLY A 135 -3.44 14.95 -10.53
N ILE A 136 -4.51 14.11 -10.58
CA ILE A 136 -5.52 14.00 -9.54
C ILE A 136 -5.04 13.00 -8.49
N GLU A 137 -5.05 13.36 -7.21
CA GLU A 137 -4.64 12.45 -6.15
C GLU A 137 -5.51 11.20 -6.04
N VAL A 138 -4.92 10.06 -5.65
CA VAL A 138 -5.61 8.76 -5.54
C VAL A 138 -6.82 8.85 -4.62
N SER A 139 -6.73 9.55 -3.50
CA SER A 139 -7.84 9.78 -2.56
C SER A 139 -9.03 10.50 -3.20
N ARG A 140 -8.76 11.46 -4.09
CA ARG A 140 -9.81 12.16 -4.83
C ARG A 140 -10.44 11.27 -5.90
N LEU A 141 -9.64 10.45 -6.59
CA LEU A 141 -10.16 9.48 -7.55
C LEU A 141 -11.09 8.48 -6.86
N LEU A 142 -10.72 7.98 -5.68
CA LEU A 142 -11.58 7.11 -4.87
C LEU A 142 -12.87 7.78 -4.45
N ALA A 143 -12.82 9.03 -3.99
CA ALA A 143 -14.01 9.78 -3.61
C ALA A 143 -14.95 10.01 -4.80
N ILE A 144 -14.41 10.14 -6.02
CA ILE A 144 -15.21 10.19 -7.26
C ILE A 144 -15.85 8.82 -7.51
N THR A 145 -15.07 7.72 -7.44
CA THR A 145 -15.58 6.36 -7.66
C THR A 145 -16.69 6.01 -6.66
N GLU A 146 -16.55 6.36 -5.38
CA GLU A 146 -17.60 6.15 -4.38
C GLU A 146 -18.89 6.91 -4.68
N ARG A 147 -18.78 8.10 -5.25
CA ARG A 147 -19.97 8.84 -5.72
C ARG A 147 -20.63 8.15 -6.91
N PHE A 148 -19.88 7.42 -7.72
CA PHE A 148 -20.40 6.66 -8.86
C PHE A 148 -20.94 5.28 -8.45
N ASP A 149 -20.41 4.62 -7.41
CA ASP A 149 -21.01 3.41 -6.84
C ASP A 149 -22.37 3.70 -6.17
N THR A 150 -22.59 4.95 -5.74
CA THR A 150 -23.92 5.47 -5.40
C THR A 150 -24.73 5.90 -6.64
N PHE A 151 -24.19 5.72 -7.85
CA PHE A 151 -24.82 6.20 -9.08
C PHE A 151 -26.06 5.39 -9.46
N GLU A 152 -26.21 4.14 -9.03
CA GLU A 152 -27.51 3.46 -9.06
C GLU A 152 -28.55 4.24 -8.24
N GLY A 153 -28.15 4.80 -7.12
CA GLY A 153 -28.96 5.75 -6.34
C GLY A 153 -29.15 7.09 -7.05
N ALA A 154 -28.11 7.63 -7.71
CA ALA A 154 -28.19 8.91 -8.41
C ALA A 154 -28.96 8.80 -9.73
N ALA A 155 -28.83 7.71 -10.47
CA ALA A 155 -29.65 7.43 -11.67
C ALA A 155 -31.11 7.24 -11.27
N THR A 156 -31.39 6.58 -10.15
CA THR A 156 -32.74 6.45 -9.58
C THR A 156 -33.27 7.81 -9.10
N GLN A 157 -32.44 8.67 -8.51
CA GLN A 157 -32.83 10.03 -8.11
C GLN A 157 -32.97 10.97 -9.30
N ALA A 158 -32.12 10.87 -10.33
CA ALA A 158 -32.25 11.61 -11.58
C ALA A 158 -33.53 11.17 -12.34
N GLY A 159 -33.84 9.87 -12.35
CA GLY A 159 -35.07 9.34 -12.86
C GLY A 159 -36.32 9.86 -12.12
N LYS A 160 -36.24 9.94 -10.78
CA LYS A 160 -37.31 10.53 -9.95
C LYS A 160 -37.45 12.03 -10.15
N LEU A 161 -36.33 12.76 -10.28
CA LEU A 161 -36.35 14.20 -10.58
C LEU A 161 -36.90 14.48 -11.96
N ASN A 162 -36.51 13.67 -12.95
CA ASN A 162 -37.05 13.76 -14.32
C ASN A 162 -38.55 13.48 -14.35
N ALA A 163 -39.04 12.47 -13.63
CA ALA A 163 -40.45 12.18 -13.49
C ALA A 163 -41.22 13.30 -12.73
N ALA A 164 -40.61 13.90 -11.70
CA ALA A 164 -41.22 15.01 -10.94
C ALA A 164 -41.27 16.34 -11.71
N LEU A 165 -40.35 16.54 -12.66
CA LEU A 165 -40.29 17.72 -13.54
C LEU A 165 -41.06 17.54 -14.83
N GLY A 166 -41.88 16.47 -14.98
CA GLY A 166 -42.71 16.22 -16.15
C GLY A 166 -41.89 15.78 -17.38
N GLY A 167 -40.81 15.06 -17.14
CA GLY A 167 -39.77 14.74 -18.07
C GLY A 167 -40.18 14.17 -19.42
N ASN A 168 -39.86 14.93 -20.39
CA ASN A 168 -39.58 14.52 -21.76
C ASN A 168 -38.21 15.09 -22.13
N PHE A 169 -37.13 14.45 -21.57
CA PHE A 169 -35.76 14.68 -22.02
C PHE A 169 -35.09 13.35 -22.26
#